data_513201ea73af05a3232c52edd1e5d050
#
_entry.id   513201ea73af05a3232c52edd1e5d050
#
_cell.length_a   1.000
_cell.length_b   1.000
_cell.length_c   1.000
_cell.angle_alpha   90.00
_cell.angle_beta   90.00
_cell.angle_gamma   90.00
#
_symmetry.space_group_name_H-M   'P 1'
#
loop_
_entity.id
_entity.type
_entity.pdbx_description
1 polymer ?
#
loop_
_entity_poly.entity_id
_entity_poly.type
_entity_poly.pdbx_seq_one_letter_code
_entity_poly.pdbx_strand_id
1 'polypeptide(L)'
;MSTGIKALSLLRYALEKGCIQRGSILILDEPEINLHPEWQIKYAEIMVEMQKLFDLRIVITTHSPYFMQAIEYSTKLKGIKERYHCYLAEYAQGKSRISCVDSFPSMGYKKLVDAFAVLEQMKASCERLNEE
;
A
#
# COMPACT_ATOMS: atom_id res chain seq x y z
N MET A 1 15.12 8.66 -15.73
CA MET A 1 15.10 7.97 -14.44
C MET A 1 13.64 7.76 -14.05
N SER A 2 13.21 6.53 -13.87
CA SER A 2 11.80 6.25 -13.53
C SER A 2 11.45 6.86 -12.17
N THR A 3 10.20 7.24 -11.99
CA THR A 3 9.70 7.92 -10.77
C THR A 3 9.95 7.08 -9.51
N GLY A 4 9.92 5.76 -9.63
CA GLY A 4 10.16 4.84 -8.51
C GLY A 4 11.60 4.82 -8.01
N ILE A 5 12.56 4.96 -8.91
CA ILE A 5 13.98 5.12 -8.51
C ILE A 5 14.17 6.42 -7.75
N LYS A 6 13.42 7.48 -8.09
CA LYS A 6 13.46 8.75 -7.35
C LYS A 6 12.97 8.61 -5.92
N ALA A 7 11.88 7.89 -5.69
CA ALA A 7 11.34 7.66 -4.34
C ALA A 7 12.34 6.90 -3.45
N LEU A 8 12.93 5.82 -3.97
CA LEU A 8 13.97 5.08 -3.26
C LEU A 8 15.25 5.91 -3.04
N SER A 9 15.63 6.73 -4.04
CA SER A 9 16.80 7.61 -3.92
C SER A 9 16.58 8.69 -2.85
N LEU A 10 15.37 9.25 -2.76
CA LEU A 10 15.03 10.23 -1.74
C LEU A 10 15.08 9.61 -0.34
N LEU A 11 14.55 8.41 -0.20
CA LEU A 11 14.58 7.66 1.06
C LEU A 11 16.02 7.37 1.51
N ARG A 12 16.86 6.91 0.58
CA ARG A 12 18.28 6.70 0.81
C ARG A 12 18.98 8.00 1.22
N TYR A 13 18.74 9.09 0.50
CA TYR A 13 19.29 10.39 0.83
C TYR A 13 18.89 10.87 2.23
N ALA A 14 17.62 10.71 2.60
CA ALA A 14 17.13 11.07 3.93
C ALA A 14 17.81 10.26 5.05
N LEU A 15 18.08 8.97 4.80
CA LEU A 15 18.87 8.13 5.72
C LEU A 15 20.33 8.60 5.82
N GLU A 16 21.00 8.82 4.69
CA GLU A 16 22.41 9.25 4.64
C GLU A 16 22.61 10.63 5.29
N LYS A 17 21.62 11.52 5.20
CA LYS A 17 21.64 12.84 5.84
C LYS A 17 21.20 12.86 7.30
N GLY A 18 20.80 11.71 7.84
CA GLY A 18 20.35 11.62 9.23
C GLY A 18 18.97 12.25 9.48
N CYS A 19 18.21 12.52 8.40
CA CYS A 19 16.83 13.00 8.52
C CYS A 19 15.90 11.91 9.07
N ILE A 20 16.24 10.65 8.85
CA ILE A 20 15.54 9.49 9.40
C ILE A 20 16.42 8.87 10.47
N GLN A 21 15.96 8.91 11.70
CA GLN A 21 16.64 8.36 12.88
C GLN A 21 15.73 7.33 13.54
N ARG A 22 16.28 6.58 14.50
CA ARG A 22 15.51 5.62 15.27
C ARG A 22 14.32 6.31 15.97
N GLY A 23 13.13 5.73 15.82
CA GLY A 23 11.89 6.28 16.38
C GLY A 23 11.27 7.43 15.58
N SER A 24 11.85 7.83 14.44
CA SER A 24 11.29 8.87 13.59
C SER A 24 9.89 8.52 13.09
N ILE A 25 9.10 9.57 12.82
CA ILE A 25 7.79 9.45 12.15
C ILE A 25 8.01 9.73 10.66
N LEU A 26 7.54 8.83 9.82
CA LEU A 26 7.59 8.94 8.37
C LEU A 26 6.16 8.93 7.81
N ILE A 27 5.79 9.98 7.09
CA ILE A 27 4.48 10.10 6.46
C ILE A 27 4.67 10.09 4.96
N LEU A 28 4.04 9.12 4.29
CA LEU A 28 4.17 8.89 2.86
C LEU A 28 2.78 8.87 2.21
N ASP A 29 2.60 9.71 1.22
CA ASP A 29 1.36 9.78 0.46
C ASP A 29 1.57 9.11 -0.90
N GLU A 30 0.87 7.99 -1.11
CA GLU A 30 0.95 7.15 -2.31
C GLU A 30 2.41 6.90 -2.81
N PRO A 31 3.31 6.41 -1.95
CA PRO A 31 4.74 6.31 -2.29
C PRO A 31 5.02 5.32 -3.41
N GLU A 32 4.09 4.44 -3.72
CA GLU A 32 4.16 3.45 -4.78
C GLU A 32 3.66 3.96 -6.14
N ILE A 33 3.16 5.19 -6.21
CA ILE A 33 2.62 5.76 -7.46
C ILE A 33 3.66 5.72 -8.58
N ASN A 34 3.25 5.30 -9.78
CA ASN A 34 4.12 5.11 -10.94
C ASN A 34 5.18 4.00 -10.81
N LEU A 35 5.10 3.13 -9.80
CA LEU A 35 5.87 1.91 -9.73
C LEU A 35 5.16 0.76 -10.44
N HIS A 36 5.94 -0.03 -11.20
CA HIS A 36 5.45 -1.33 -11.67
C HIS A 36 5.08 -2.23 -10.48
N PRO A 37 4.02 -3.07 -10.55
CA PRO A 37 3.58 -3.89 -9.41
C PRO A 37 4.69 -4.67 -8.69
N GLU A 38 5.63 -5.25 -9.42
CA GLU A 38 6.78 -5.95 -8.83
C GLU A 38 7.65 -5.02 -7.96
N TRP A 39 7.84 -3.77 -8.37
CA TRP A 39 8.57 -2.77 -7.61
C TRP A 39 7.79 -2.25 -6.42
N GLN A 40 6.46 -2.23 -6.49
CA GLN A 40 5.61 -1.91 -5.35
C GLN A 40 5.81 -2.93 -4.22
N ILE A 41 5.88 -4.23 -4.57
CA ILE A 41 6.14 -5.30 -3.61
C ILE A 41 7.52 -5.11 -2.95
N LYS A 42 8.56 -4.87 -3.76
CA LYS A 42 9.92 -4.63 -3.24
C LYS A 42 9.99 -3.39 -2.34
N TYR A 43 9.29 -2.34 -2.71
CA TYR A 43 9.25 -1.12 -1.92
C TYR A 43 8.55 -1.33 -0.58
N ALA A 44 7.46 -2.09 -0.55
CA ALA A 44 6.79 -2.48 0.68
C ALA A 44 7.70 -3.29 1.61
N GLU A 45 8.44 -4.27 1.06
CA GLU A 45 9.43 -5.05 1.82
C GLU A 45 10.49 -4.14 2.47
N ILE A 46 11.02 -3.16 1.71
CA ILE A 46 12.00 -2.18 2.21
C ILE A 46 11.39 -1.34 3.34
N MET A 47 10.15 -0.87 3.20
CA MET A 47 9.47 -0.09 4.23
C MET A 47 9.33 -0.86 5.54
N VAL A 48 8.95 -2.13 5.46
CA VAL A 48 8.80 -3.00 6.64
C VAL A 48 10.16 -3.29 7.29
N GLU A 49 11.22 -3.51 6.50
CA GLU A 49 12.57 -3.66 7.02
C GLU A 49 13.06 -2.39 7.73
N MET A 50 12.86 -1.24 7.13
CA MET A 50 13.22 0.05 7.73
C MET A 50 12.47 0.30 9.04
N GLN A 51 11.18 -0.02 9.06
CA GLN A 51 10.36 0.08 10.27
C GLN A 51 10.99 -0.76 11.40
N LYS A 52 11.37 -2.00 11.09
CA LYS A 52 11.96 -2.92 12.07
C LYS A 52 13.34 -2.46 12.54
N LEU A 53 14.22 -2.06 11.62
CA LEU A 53 15.61 -1.68 11.93
C LEU A 53 15.70 -0.38 12.72
N PHE A 54 14.89 0.61 12.35
CA PHE A 54 14.94 1.96 12.94
C PHE A 54 13.80 2.25 13.90
N ASP A 55 12.93 1.26 14.18
CA ASP A 55 11.75 1.42 15.05
C ASP A 55 10.88 2.62 14.62
N LEU A 56 10.68 2.77 13.32
CA LEU A 56 9.95 3.90 12.73
C LEU A 56 8.46 3.79 13.00
N ARG A 57 7.79 4.94 13.06
CA ARG A 57 6.34 5.05 12.95
C ARG A 57 6.00 5.52 11.55
N ILE A 58 5.47 4.63 10.72
CA ILE A 58 5.22 4.91 9.30
C ILE A 58 3.72 5.02 9.08
N VAL A 59 3.29 6.14 8.51
CA VAL A 59 1.91 6.37 8.05
C VAL A 59 1.95 6.41 6.53
N ILE A 60 1.17 5.57 5.88
CA ILE A 60 1.13 5.45 4.42
C ILE A 60 -0.32 5.57 3.96
N THR A 61 -0.56 6.41 2.95
CA THR A 61 -1.78 6.32 2.14
C THR A 61 -1.49 5.51 0.89
N THR A 62 -2.42 4.71 0.43
CA THR A 62 -2.26 3.91 -0.80
C THR A 62 -3.61 3.56 -1.41
N HIS A 63 -3.64 3.50 -2.74
CA HIS A 63 -4.74 2.92 -3.53
C HIS A 63 -4.32 1.62 -4.22
N SER A 64 -3.07 1.15 -4.00
CA SER A 64 -2.58 -0.08 -4.61
C SER A 64 -2.87 -1.32 -3.77
N PRO A 65 -3.65 -2.28 -4.29
CA PRO A 65 -3.86 -3.56 -3.63
C PRO A 65 -2.56 -4.36 -3.48
N TYR A 66 -1.65 -4.27 -4.43
CA TYR A 66 -0.35 -4.95 -4.38
C TYR A 66 0.52 -4.43 -3.25
N PHE A 67 0.62 -3.11 -3.13
CA PHE A 67 1.43 -2.47 -2.10
C PHE A 67 0.88 -2.74 -0.70
N MET A 68 -0.44 -2.61 -0.51
CA MET A 68 -1.11 -2.88 0.77
C MET A 68 -0.91 -4.33 1.22
N GLN A 69 -1.14 -5.30 0.33
CA GLN A 69 -0.94 -6.72 0.64
C GLN A 69 0.53 -7.05 0.91
N ALA A 70 1.45 -6.47 0.15
CA ALA A 70 2.87 -6.69 0.35
C ALA A 70 3.32 -6.20 1.72
N ILE A 71 2.84 -5.04 2.21
CA ILE A 71 3.10 -4.55 3.57
C ILE A 71 2.53 -5.53 4.60
N GLU A 72 1.26 -5.94 4.45
CA GLU A 72 0.61 -6.86 5.39
C GLU A 72 1.36 -8.19 5.48
N TYR A 73 1.72 -8.79 4.35
CA TYR A 73 2.43 -10.08 4.34
C TYR A 73 3.87 -9.94 4.84
N SER A 74 4.56 -8.87 4.48
CA SER A 74 5.92 -8.61 4.97
C SER A 74 5.95 -8.43 6.49
N THR A 75 4.97 -7.73 7.08
CA THR A 75 4.88 -7.59 8.55
C THR A 75 4.64 -8.93 9.24
N LYS A 76 3.82 -9.81 8.66
CA LYS A 76 3.61 -11.18 9.16
C LYS A 76 4.90 -12.01 9.08
N LEU A 77 5.57 -12.01 7.93
CA LEU A 77 6.82 -12.75 7.70
C LEU A 77 7.96 -12.26 8.60
N LYS A 78 7.97 -10.99 8.94
CA LYS A 78 8.99 -10.38 9.83
C LYS A 78 8.64 -10.48 11.33
N GLY A 79 7.49 -11.05 11.68
CA GLY A 79 7.04 -11.21 13.07
C GLY A 79 6.69 -9.91 13.78
N ILE A 80 6.19 -8.92 13.05
CA ILE A 80 5.78 -7.59 13.56
C ILE A 80 4.35 -7.24 13.17
N LYS A 81 3.51 -8.24 12.92
CA LYS A 81 2.11 -8.05 12.51
C LYS A 81 1.33 -7.18 13.50
N GLU A 82 1.59 -7.28 14.77
CA GLU A 82 0.95 -6.52 15.84
C GLU A 82 1.23 -5.01 15.77
N ARG A 83 2.23 -4.60 14.98
CA ARG A 83 2.56 -3.19 14.70
C ARG A 83 1.88 -2.64 13.45
N TYR A 84 1.18 -3.49 12.71
CA TYR A 84 0.48 -3.12 11.48
C TYR A 84 -0.98 -2.81 11.78
N HIS A 85 -1.42 -1.62 11.39
CA HIS A 85 -2.79 -1.16 11.50
C HIS A 85 -3.29 -0.68 10.13
N CYS A 86 -4.47 -1.12 9.74
CA CYS A 86 -5.10 -0.75 8.50
C CYS A 86 -6.35 0.12 8.77
N TYR A 87 -6.43 1.24 8.07
CA TYR A 87 -7.55 2.17 8.17
C TYR A 87 -8.19 2.36 6.80
N LEU A 88 -9.50 2.27 6.74
CA LEU A 88 -10.29 2.55 5.55
C LEU A 88 -10.86 3.96 5.64
N ALA A 89 -10.51 4.80 4.67
CA ALA A 89 -11.09 6.13 4.50
C ALA A 89 -12.26 6.05 3.52
N GLU A 90 -13.41 6.57 3.91
CA GLU A 90 -14.64 6.58 3.11
C GLU A 90 -15.24 7.97 3.09
N TYR A 91 -15.81 8.34 1.95
CA TYR A 91 -16.63 9.53 1.82
C TYR A 91 -18.07 9.11 1.52
N ALA A 92 -18.98 9.41 2.44
CA ALA A 92 -20.39 9.10 2.28
C ALA A 92 -21.24 10.21 2.89
N GLN A 93 -22.32 10.57 2.22
CA GLN A 93 -23.32 11.56 2.70
C GLN A 93 -22.71 12.92 3.08
N GLY A 94 -21.71 13.39 2.31
CA GLY A 94 -21.06 14.67 2.56
C GLY A 94 -20.06 14.68 3.73
N LYS A 95 -19.70 13.50 4.29
CA LYS A 95 -18.76 13.35 5.41
C LYS A 95 -17.66 12.34 5.09
N SER A 96 -16.46 12.65 5.53
CA SER A 96 -15.35 11.70 5.53
C SER A 96 -15.34 10.91 6.84
N ARG A 97 -15.13 9.61 6.74
CA ARG A 97 -15.00 8.69 7.88
C ARG A 97 -13.75 7.84 7.72
N ILE A 98 -13.02 7.66 8.79
CA ILE A 98 -11.88 6.74 8.87
C ILE A 98 -12.23 5.66 9.88
N SER A 99 -12.11 4.39 9.47
CA SER A 99 -12.43 3.23 10.30
C SER A 99 -11.23 2.28 10.34
N CYS A 100 -10.87 1.80 11.54
CA CYS A 100 -9.88 0.74 11.67
C CYS A 100 -10.47 -0.59 11.19
N VAL A 101 -9.73 -1.29 10.32
CA VAL A 101 -10.16 -2.55 9.72
C VAL A 101 -9.17 -3.70 10.00
N ASP A 102 -8.40 -3.62 11.07
CA ASP A 102 -7.40 -4.62 11.44
C ASP A 102 -7.97 -6.03 11.58
N SER A 103 -9.20 -6.15 12.07
CA SER A 103 -9.91 -7.43 12.21
C SER A 103 -10.39 -8.00 10.88
N PHE A 104 -10.50 -7.16 9.85
CA PHE A 104 -10.97 -7.51 8.51
C PHE A 104 -10.13 -6.79 7.44
N PRO A 105 -8.82 -7.08 7.31
CA PRO A 105 -7.96 -6.43 6.30
C PRO A 105 -8.51 -6.61 4.88
N SER A 106 -9.26 -7.70 4.66
CA SER A 106 -9.96 -7.97 3.40
C SER A 106 -10.98 -6.90 3.02
N MET A 107 -11.51 -6.10 3.96
CA MET A 107 -12.45 -5.02 3.63
C MET A 107 -11.78 -3.87 2.89
N GLY A 108 -10.59 -3.46 3.34
CA GLY A 108 -9.78 -2.46 2.62
C GLY A 108 -9.38 -2.96 1.24
N TYR A 109 -8.90 -4.20 1.19
CA TYR A 109 -8.54 -4.87 -0.06
C TYR A 109 -9.74 -5.03 -1.00
N LYS A 110 -10.90 -5.49 -0.50
CA LYS A 110 -12.10 -5.72 -1.31
C LYS A 110 -12.49 -4.46 -2.11
N LYS A 111 -12.51 -3.30 -1.49
CA LYS A 111 -12.81 -2.03 -2.19
C LYS A 111 -11.82 -1.70 -3.32
N LEU A 112 -10.54 -2.02 -3.13
CA LEU A 112 -9.53 -1.83 -4.16
C LEU A 112 -9.66 -2.83 -5.31
N VAL A 113 -10.24 -4.02 -5.05
CA VAL A 113 -10.38 -5.11 -6.03
C VAL A 113 -11.77 -5.15 -6.67
N ASP A 114 -12.76 -4.43 -6.15
CA ASP A 114 -14.12 -4.40 -6.72
C ASP A 114 -14.13 -3.96 -8.19
N ALA A 115 -13.16 -3.14 -8.60
CA ALA A 115 -12.94 -2.78 -10.00
C ALA A 115 -12.65 -4.00 -10.90
N PHE A 116 -11.98 -5.03 -10.40
CA PHE A 116 -11.72 -6.27 -11.15
C PHE A 116 -13.02 -7.05 -11.40
N ALA A 117 -13.94 -7.07 -10.44
CA ALA A 117 -15.25 -7.71 -10.64
C ALA A 117 -16.04 -7.02 -11.77
N VAL A 118 -15.97 -5.69 -11.88
CA VAL A 118 -16.56 -4.94 -13.00
C VAL A 118 -15.89 -5.32 -14.32
N LEU A 119 -14.56 -5.44 -14.37
CA LEU A 119 -13.83 -5.87 -15.58
C LEU A 119 -14.20 -7.29 -16.00
N GLU A 120 -14.36 -8.22 -15.08
CA GLU A 120 -14.83 -9.59 -15.36
C GLU A 120 -16.25 -9.60 -15.97
N GLN A 121 -17.14 -8.76 -15.46
CA GLN A 121 -18.48 -8.59 -16.05
C GLN A 121 -18.43 -8.02 -17.47
N MET A 122 -17.56 -7.02 -17.70
CA MET A 122 -17.35 -6.45 -19.03
C MET A 122 -16.80 -7.49 -20.00
N LYS A 123 -15.83 -8.29 -19.57
CA LYS A 123 -15.25 -9.39 -20.35
C LYS A 123 -16.32 -10.39 -20.76
N ALA A 124 -17.13 -10.88 -19.81
CA ALA A 124 -18.21 -11.81 -20.09
C ALA A 124 -19.27 -11.25 -21.05
N SER A 125 -19.47 -9.92 -21.05
CA SER A 125 -20.36 -9.24 -22.01
C SER A 125 -19.75 -9.18 -23.40
N CYS A 126 -18.43 -8.95 -23.52
CA CYS A 126 -17.73 -8.96 -24.80
C CYS A 126 -17.71 -10.37 -25.44
N GLU A 127 -17.52 -11.41 -24.63
CA GLU A 127 -17.53 -12.80 -25.10
C GLU A 127 -18.88 -13.17 -25.70
N ARG A 128 -19.98 -12.77 -25.09
CA ARG A 128 -21.34 -12.99 -25.62
C ARG A 128 -21.62 -12.30 -26.95
N LEU A 129 -21.05 -11.11 -27.17
CA LEU A 129 -21.22 -10.38 -28.45
C LEU A 129 -20.43 -11.03 -29.61
N ASN A 130 -19.41 -11.85 -29.33
CA ASN A 130 -18.64 -12.56 -30.35
C ASN A 130 -19.23 -13.92 -30.73
N GLU A 131 -20.27 -14.38 -30.02
CA GLU A 131 -20.98 -15.66 -30.27
C GLU A 131 -22.27 -15.45 -31.12
N GLU A 132 -22.67 -14.20 -31.39
CA GLU A 132 -23.76 -13.81 -32.29
C GLU A 132 -23.25 -13.45 -33.72
#